data_880fac18eab69f3fa2790fd6824056be
#
_entry.id   880fac18eab69f3fa2790fd6824056be
#
_cell.length_a   1.000
_cell.length_b   1.000
_cell.length_c   1.000
_cell.angle_alpha   90.00
_cell.angle_beta   90.00
_cell.angle_gamma   90.00
#
_symmetry.space_group_name_H-M   'P 1'
#
loop_
_entity.id
_entity.type
_entity.pdbx_description
1 polymer ?
#
loop_
_entity_poly.entity_id
_entity_poly.type
_entity_poly.pdbx_seq_one_letter_code
_entity_poly.pdbx_strand_id
1 'polypeptide(L)'
;MKFFIDTADLAEIRDLAATGLVDGVTTNPSLVAKTGRNFLDVVREICAIVPGPVSAEVAATDHATMLAEGRTLARLARNVAVKVPLTPDGLKTCRALASEGTMVNVTLCFSAAQALLAAKAGASFISPFVGRLDDVGADGMALIRDIVAIYRNYPGLKTEVLVASIRHPMHVVEAAKLGAHVGTLPPNVLRQMFQHPLTDKGLAAFLADWAKTGQSILGETKAAAE
;
A
#
# COMPACT_ATOMS: atom_id res chain seq x y z
N MET A 1 -6.54 -5.06 -8.48
CA MET A 1 -5.64 -4.09 -7.84
C MET A 1 -5.34 -4.59 -6.44
N LYS A 2 -4.09 -4.57 -6.02
CA LYS A 2 -3.67 -4.93 -4.65
C LYS A 2 -3.91 -3.76 -3.70
N PHE A 3 -4.25 -4.07 -2.44
CA PHE A 3 -4.37 -3.08 -1.38
C PHE A 3 -3.23 -3.21 -0.38
N PHE A 4 -2.43 -2.17 -0.28
CA PHE A 4 -1.44 -2.01 0.79
C PHE A 4 -2.00 -1.05 1.83
N ILE A 5 -1.56 -1.17 3.08
CA ILE A 5 -1.91 -0.23 4.14
C ILE A 5 -0.73 0.69 4.41
N ASP A 6 -0.97 2.00 4.47
CA ASP A 6 0.04 3.02 4.74
C ASP A 6 0.04 3.37 6.23
N THR A 7 0.67 2.54 7.03
CA THR A 7 0.80 2.71 8.49
C THR A 7 1.96 1.90 9.05
N ALA A 8 2.44 2.30 10.23
CA ALA A 8 3.38 1.53 11.05
C ALA A 8 2.76 1.05 12.37
N ASP A 9 1.46 1.29 12.57
CA ASP A 9 0.72 0.82 13.74
C ASP A 9 0.38 -0.67 13.60
N LEU A 10 1.00 -1.49 14.45
CA LEU A 10 0.85 -2.94 14.41
C LEU A 10 -0.55 -3.43 14.76
N ALA A 11 -1.28 -2.70 15.61
CA ALA A 11 -2.64 -3.07 15.99
C ALA A 11 -3.59 -2.85 14.79
N GLU A 12 -3.47 -1.71 14.10
CA GLU A 12 -4.22 -1.44 12.88
C GLU A 12 -3.90 -2.43 11.76
N ILE A 13 -2.61 -2.77 11.59
CA ILE A 13 -2.20 -3.75 10.58
C ILE A 13 -2.81 -5.13 10.87
N ARG A 14 -2.78 -5.60 12.13
CA ARG A 14 -3.39 -6.89 12.50
C ARG A 14 -4.91 -6.91 12.27
N ASP A 15 -5.59 -5.85 12.70
CA ASP A 15 -7.05 -5.70 12.55
C ASP A 15 -7.46 -5.76 11.06
N LEU A 16 -6.80 -4.96 10.23
CA LEU A 16 -7.12 -4.91 8.81
C LEU A 16 -6.64 -6.15 8.04
N ALA A 17 -5.50 -6.75 8.40
CA ALA A 17 -5.02 -7.99 7.80
C ALA A 17 -5.98 -9.17 8.06
N ALA A 18 -6.66 -9.19 9.22
CA ALA A 18 -7.66 -10.19 9.54
C ALA A 18 -8.86 -10.19 8.58
N THR A 19 -9.10 -9.11 7.85
CA THR A 19 -10.14 -9.05 6.80
C THR A 19 -9.79 -9.88 5.56
N GLY A 20 -8.53 -10.28 5.38
CA GLY A 20 -8.03 -10.96 4.19
C GLY A 20 -7.85 -10.07 2.95
N LEU A 21 -8.01 -8.74 3.10
CA LEU A 21 -7.95 -7.79 1.97
C LEU A 21 -6.61 -7.09 1.84
N VAL A 22 -5.67 -7.30 2.77
CA VAL A 22 -4.38 -6.62 2.81
C VAL A 22 -3.32 -7.44 2.09
N ASP A 23 -2.83 -6.90 0.98
CA ASP A 23 -1.78 -7.54 0.16
C ASP A 23 -0.36 -7.11 0.55
N GLY A 24 -0.20 -6.02 1.30
CA GLY A 24 1.09 -5.49 1.70
C GLY A 24 0.99 -4.26 2.61
N VAL A 25 2.13 -3.70 2.97
CA VAL A 25 2.21 -2.51 3.83
C VAL A 25 3.25 -1.54 3.28
N THR A 26 2.94 -0.25 3.31
CA THR A 26 3.96 0.78 3.15
C THR A 26 4.20 1.49 4.46
N THR A 27 5.48 1.71 4.76
CA THR A 27 5.90 2.58 5.86
C THR A 27 6.72 3.75 5.32
N ASN A 28 6.99 4.71 6.17
CA ASN A 28 7.94 5.79 5.93
C ASN A 28 8.51 6.27 7.28
N PRO A 29 9.61 7.04 7.28
CA PRO A 29 10.23 7.50 8.52
C PRO A 29 9.26 8.23 9.48
N SER A 30 8.34 9.04 8.93
CA SER A 30 7.36 9.78 9.74
C SER A 30 6.34 8.87 10.42
N LEU A 31 5.90 7.80 9.75
CA LEU A 31 4.96 6.83 10.32
C LEU A 31 5.62 6.03 11.44
N VAL A 32 6.86 5.57 11.21
CA VAL A 32 7.58 4.80 12.24
C VAL A 32 7.95 5.67 13.43
N ALA A 33 8.39 6.91 13.20
CA ALA A 33 8.70 7.85 14.30
C ALA A 33 7.52 8.05 15.26
N LYS A 34 6.27 8.06 14.75
CA LYS A 34 5.07 8.19 15.59
C LYS A 34 4.87 7.01 16.54
N THR A 35 5.43 5.84 16.25
CA THR A 35 5.31 4.67 17.13
C THR A 35 6.20 4.75 18.38
N GLY A 36 7.22 5.61 18.36
CA GLY A 36 8.23 5.71 19.43
C GLY A 36 9.11 4.45 19.59
N ARG A 37 9.03 3.51 18.64
CA ARG A 37 9.71 2.21 18.70
C ARG A 37 10.92 2.16 17.77
N ASN A 38 11.77 1.14 17.98
CA ASN A 38 12.91 0.89 17.07
C ASN A 38 12.42 0.56 15.66
N PHE A 39 12.99 1.23 14.66
CA PHE A 39 12.58 1.10 13.26
C PHE A 39 12.71 -0.33 12.71
N LEU A 40 13.85 -0.98 12.97
CA LEU A 40 14.11 -2.33 12.43
C LEU A 40 13.18 -3.37 13.06
N ASP A 41 12.86 -3.21 14.35
CA ASP A 41 11.95 -4.12 15.05
C ASP A 41 10.52 -3.98 14.55
N VAL A 42 10.04 -2.74 14.34
CA VAL A 42 8.71 -2.48 13.75
C VAL A 42 8.61 -3.12 12.36
N VAL A 43 9.62 -2.94 11.50
CA VAL A 43 9.63 -3.54 10.16
C VAL A 43 9.59 -5.08 10.22
N ARG A 44 10.38 -5.71 11.10
CA ARG A 44 10.36 -7.18 11.30
C ARG A 44 8.99 -7.68 11.71
N GLU A 45 8.36 -7.01 12.68
CA GLU A 45 7.02 -7.40 13.14
C GLU A 45 5.96 -7.24 12.07
N ILE A 46 5.99 -6.15 11.27
CA ILE A 46 5.09 -5.99 10.14
C ILE A 46 5.28 -7.12 9.13
N CYS A 47 6.53 -7.45 8.80
CA CYS A 47 6.85 -8.53 7.87
C CYS A 47 6.37 -9.91 8.35
N ALA A 48 6.25 -10.11 9.66
CA ALA A 48 5.71 -11.34 10.23
C ALA A 48 4.17 -11.41 10.20
N ILE A 49 3.50 -10.25 10.19
CA ILE A 49 2.02 -10.16 10.13
C ILE A 49 1.52 -10.31 8.70
N VAL A 50 2.17 -9.63 7.74
CA VAL A 50 1.71 -9.54 6.36
C VAL A 50 2.66 -10.33 5.46
N PRO A 51 2.18 -11.35 4.72
CA PRO A 51 3.04 -12.17 3.87
C PRO A 51 3.51 -11.46 2.61
N GLY A 52 2.80 -10.42 2.18
CA GLY A 52 3.13 -9.63 1.00
C GLY A 52 4.18 -8.55 1.24
N PRO A 53 4.51 -7.74 0.21
CA PRO A 53 5.57 -6.76 0.29
C PRO A 53 5.38 -5.72 1.40
N VAL A 54 6.47 -5.44 2.13
CA VAL A 54 6.52 -4.41 3.18
C VAL A 54 7.57 -3.37 2.79
N SER A 55 7.14 -2.15 2.48
CA SER A 55 8.05 -1.07 2.12
C SER A 55 8.73 -0.48 3.36
N ALA A 56 10.06 -0.57 3.42
CA ALA A 56 10.92 0.01 4.44
C ALA A 56 11.87 1.02 3.80
N GLU A 57 11.79 2.29 4.20
CA GLU A 57 12.49 3.41 3.56
C GLU A 57 13.85 3.66 4.16
N VAL A 58 14.87 3.84 3.31
CA VAL A 58 16.20 4.30 3.71
C VAL A 58 16.16 5.74 4.22
N ALA A 59 17.12 6.11 5.07
CA ALA A 59 17.22 7.48 5.60
C ALA A 59 18.30 8.33 4.91
N ALA A 60 19.31 7.68 4.34
CA ALA A 60 20.41 8.36 3.65
C ALA A 60 19.96 9.00 2.32
N THR A 61 20.77 9.94 1.84
CA THR A 61 20.52 10.67 0.59
C THR A 61 21.59 10.43 -0.48
N ASP A 62 22.76 9.93 -0.11
CA ASP A 62 23.82 9.55 -1.04
C ASP A 62 23.77 8.05 -1.38
N HIS A 63 24.22 7.70 -2.58
CA HIS A 63 24.14 6.32 -3.09
C HIS A 63 24.83 5.29 -2.20
N ALA A 64 26.04 5.57 -1.71
CA ALA A 64 26.84 4.57 -0.99
C ALA A 64 26.18 4.19 0.34
N THR A 65 25.73 5.19 1.09
CA THR A 65 25.03 4.98 2.37
C THR A 65 23.64 4.38 2.15
N MET A 66 22.85 4.88 1.17
CA MET A 66 21.55 4.28 0.82
C MET A 66 21.67 2.79 0.44
N LEU A 67 22.72 2.41 -0.28
CA LEU A 67 22.93 1.01 -0.67
C LEU A 67 23.23 0.13 0.55
N ALA A 68 24.06 0.62 1.48
CA ALA A 68 24.37 -0.08 2.72
C ALA A 68 23.11 -0.25 3.61
N GLU A 69 22.33 0.81 3.77
CA GLU A 69 21.04 0.76 4.48
C GLU A 69 20.06 -0.18 3.79
N GLY A 70 19.92 -0.09 2.47
CA GLY A 70 19.03 -0.92 1.69
C GLY A 70 19.34 -2.42 1.82
N ARG A 71 20.62 -2.80 1.77
CA ARG A 71 21.05 -4.19 2.00
C ARG A 71 20.78 -4.64 3.44
N THR A 72 20.85 -3.73 4.40
CA THR A 72 20.51 -4.03 5.80
C THR A 72 19.03 -4.29 5.95
N LEU A 73 18.18 -3.45 5.35
CA LEU A 73 16.73 -3.62 5.34
C LEU A 73 16.30 -4.90 4.62
N ALA A 74 16.88 -5.19 3.46
CA ALA A 74 16.56 -6.40 2.68
C ALA A 74 16.83 -7.71 3.45
N ARG A 75 17.80 -7.71 4.39
CA ARG A 75 18.09 -8.87 5.24
C ARG A 75 17.13 -9.08 6.41
N LEU A 76 16.24 -8.12 6.71
CA LEU A 76 15.29 -8.25 7.82
C LEU A 76 14.26 -9.35 7.58
N ALA A 77 13.72 -9.41 6.35
CA ALA A 77 12.78 -10.43 5.91
C ALA A 77 12.71 -10.47 4.38
N ARG A 78 12.39 -11.63 3.82
CA ARG A 78 12.32 -11.85 2.36
C ARG A 78 11.24 -11.01 1.64
N ASN A 79 10.25 -10.51 2.36
CA ASN A 79 9.16 -9.69 1.83
C ASN A 79 9.39 -8.18 2.03
N VAL A 80 10.59 -7.75 2.45
CA VAL A 80 10.93 -6.33 2.45
C VAL A 80 11.08 -5.82 1.02
N ALA A 81 10.39 -4.73 0.70
CA ALA A 81 10.64 -3.89 -0.46
C ALA A 81 11.39 -2.64 0.02
N VAL A 82 12.67 -2.53 -0.32
CA VAL A 82 13.48 -1.38 0.09
C VAL A 82 12.96 -0.12 -0.62
N LYS A 83 12.62 0.90 0.17
CA LYS A 83 12.05 2.14 -0.38
C LYS A 83 13.13 3.20 -0.47
N VAL A 84 13.30 3.79 -1.68
CA VAL A 84 14.31 4.79 -1.98
C VAL A 84 13.69 6.01 -2.65
N PRO A 85 14.21 7.25 -2.41
CA PRO A 85 13.69 8.45 -3.04
C PRO A 85 14.02 8.48 -4.53
N LEU A 86 13.18 9.16 -5.32
CA LEU A 86 13.37 9.35 -6.76
C LEU A 86 14.37 10.49 -7.02
N THR A 87 15.63 10.21 -6.73
CA THR A 87 16.80 11.05 -7.01
C THR A 87 17.80 10.30 -7.87
N PRO A 88 18.80 10.96 -8.49
CA PRO A 88 19.84 10.26 -9.22
C PRO A 88 20.52 9.17 -8.40
N ASP A 89 20.84 9.43 -7.13
CA ASP A 89 21.47 8.46 -6.24
C ASP A 89 20.49 7.37 -5.78
N GLY A 90 19.20 7.72 -5.57
CA GLY A 90 18.16 6.72 -5.32
C GLY A 90 17.95 5.77 -6.49
N LEU A 91 18.02 6.25 -7.72
CA LEU A 91 17.91 5.40 -8.92
C LEU A 91 19.15 4.51 -9.12
N LYS A 92 20.36 5.00 -8.81
CA LYS A 92 21.56 4.15 -8.78
C LYS A 92 21.40 3.03 -7.73
N THR A 93 20.90 3.37 -6.55
CA THR A 93 20.63 2.43 -5.47
C THR A 93 19.54 1.42 -5.85
N CYS A 94 18.47 1.88 -6.47
CA CYS A 94 17.43 1.01 -7.02
C CYS A 94 18.02 -0.01 -7.99
N ARG A 95 18.82 0.44 -8.95
CA ARG A 95 19.47 -0.44 -9.94
C ARG A 95 20.35 -1.49 -9.28
N ALA A 96 21.17 -1.11 -8.31
CA ALA A 96 22.04 -2.03 -7.59
C ALA A 96 21.25 -3.08 -6.82
N LEU A 97 20.29 -2.68 -5.99
CA LEU A 97 19.46 -3.57 -5.19
C LEU A 97 18.60 -4.51 -6.07
N ALA A 98 18.01 -3.98 -7.14
CA ALA A 98 17.22 -4.78 -8.07
C ALA A 98 18.08 -5.86 -8.78
N SER A 99 19.33 -5.54 -9.13
CA SER A 99 20.26 -6.53 -9.70
C SER A 99 20.68 -7.63 -8.71
N GLU A 100 20.54 -7.37 -7.40
CA GLU A 100 20.76 -8.32 -6.30
C GLU A 100 19.49 -9.14 -5.97
N GLY A 101 18.39 -8.95 -6.72
CA GLY A 101 17.11 -9.63 -6.50
C GLY A 101 16.24 -9.03 -5.39
N THR A 102 16.60 -7.85 -4.85
CA THR A 102 15.83 -7.16 -3.83
C THR A 102 14.67 -6.40 -4.46
N MET A 103 13.46 -6.52 -3.90
CA MET A 103 12.34 -5.65 -4.28
C MET A 103 12.65 -4.20 -3.91
N VAL A 104 12.40 -3.28 -4.83
CA VAL A 104 12.61 -1.84 -4.59
C VAL A 104 11.35 -1.06 -4.91
N ASN A 105 10.95 -0.19 -3.98
CA ASN A 105 9.88 0.78 -4.15
C ASN A 105 10.49 2.18 -4.30
N VAL A 106 10.43 2.76 -5.51
CA VAL A 106 10.90 4.12 -5.74
C VAL A 106 9.80 5.11 -5.39
N THR A 107 10.07 6.01 -4.44
CA THR A 107 9.08 6.93 -3.86
C THR A 107 9.32 8.39 -4.22
N LEU A 108 8.39 9.26 -3.83
CA LEU A 108 8.40 10.69 -4.13
C LEU A 108 8.37 10.97 -5.64
N CYS A 109 7.49 10.27 -6.33
CA CYS A 109 7.24 10.44 -7.75
C CYS A 109 6.10 11.44 -7.99
N PHE A 110 6.36 12.46 -8.81
CA PHE A 110 5.42 13.54 -9.13
C PHE A 110 5.29 13.82 -10.63
N SER A 111 5.94 13.01 -11.48
CA SER A 111 5.80 13.11 -12.94
C SER A 111 5.93 11.76 -13.65
N ALA A 112 5.33 11.64 -14.82
CA ALA A 112 5.45 10.43 -15.64
C ALA A 112 6.88 10.19 -16.13
N ALA A 113 7.65 11.25 -16.37
CA ALA A 113 9.08 11.13 -16.71
C ALA A 113 9.87 10.49 -15.57
N GLN A 114 9.61 10.88 -14.33
CA GLN A 114 10.22 10.25 -13.15
C GLN A 114 9.85 8.76 -13.06
N ALA A 115 8.58 8.42 -13.28
CA ALA A 115 8.13 7.03 -13.25
C ALA A 115 8.83 6.16 -14.30
N LEU A 116 9.03 6.70 -15.51
CA LEU A 116 9.76 6.00 -16.56
C LEU A 116 11.23 5.73 -16.18
N LEU A 117 11.89 6.68 -15.51
CA LEU A 117 13.26 6.49 -15.01
C LEU A 117 13.32 5.37 -13.95
N ALA A 118 12.36 5.32 -13.02
CA ALA A 118 12.28 4.27 -12.01
C ALA A 118 12.09 2.89 -12.64
N ALA A 119 11.22 2.77 -13.64
CA ALA A 119 11.02 1.51 -14.37
C ALA A 119 12.29 1.06 -15.09
N LYS A 120 13.03 1.98 -15.73
CA LYS A 120 14.32 1.68 -16.37
C LYS A 120 15.40 1.29 -15.36
N ALA A 121 15.35 1.79 -14.12
CA ALA A 121 16.23 1.39 -13.04
C ALA A 121 15.91 -0.01 -12.48
N GLY A 122 14.76 -0.61 -12.86
CA GLY A 122 14.37 -1.96 -12.43
C GLY A 122 13.56 -1.97 -11.14
N ALA A 123 12.91 -0.86 -10.78
CA ALA A 123 12.03 -0.80 -9.62
C ALA A 123 10.93 -1.88 -9.67
N SER A 124 10.65 -2.53 -8.55
CA SER A 124 9.47 -3.41 -8.39
C SER A 124 8.20 -2.59 -8.30
N PHE A 125 8.26 -1.47 -7.60
CA PHE A 125 7.16 -0.52 -7.44
C PHE A 125 7.61 0.91 -7.70
N ILE A 126 6.71 1.72 -8.28
CA ILE A 126 6.82 3.17 -8.34
C ILE A 126 5.65 3.78 -7.56
N SER A 127 5.95 4.71 -6.65
CA SER A 127 4.96 5.35 -5.79
C SER A 127 4.71 6.81 -6.21
N PRO A 128 3.80 7.08 -7.17
CA PRO A 128 3.31 8.41 -7.47
C PRO A 128 2.37 8.93 -6.38
N PHE A 129 2.54 10.19 -5.98
CA PHE A 129 1.87 10.83 -4.84
C PHE A 129 0.69 11.68 -5.29
N VAL A 130 -0.49 11.08 -5.43
CA VAL A 130 -1.69 11.77 -5.94
C VAL A 130 -2.16 12.87 -5.00
N GLY A 131 -2.36 12.59 -3.72
CA GLY A 131 -2.91 13.57 -2.79
C GLY A 131 -2.01 14.78 -2.55
N ARG A 132 -0.68 14.63 -2.66
CA ARG A 132 0.23 15.79 -2.59
C ARG A 132 0.16 16.69 -3.82
N LEU A 133 -0.18 16.13 -4.99
CA LEU A 133 -0.46 16.94 -6.18
C LEU A 133 -1.77 17.69 -6.01
N ASP A 134 -2.81 17.05 -5.48
CA ASP A 134 -4.08 17.70 -5.19
C ASP A 134 -3.91 18.84 -4.16
N ASP A 135 -3.06 18.64 -3.14
CA ASP A 135 -2.76 19.66 -2.12
C ASP A 135 -2.19 20.97 -2.74
N VAL A 136 -1.60 20.90 -3.94
CA VAL A 136 -1.06 22.08 -4.67
C VAL A 136 -1.90 22.47 -5.89
N GLY A 137 -3.13 21.95 -6.01
CA GLY A 137 -4.09 22.28 -7.06
C GLY A 137 -3.82 21.61 -8.41
N ALA A 138 -3.03 20.53 -8.45
CA ALA A 138 -2.84 19.70 -9.64
C ALA A 138 -3.74 18.47 -9.59
N ASP A 139 -4.08 17.88 -10.75
CA ASP A 139 -4.83 16.61 -10.81
C ASP A 139 -3.87 15.42 -10.61
N GLY A 140 -3.85 14.88 -9.38
CA GLY A 140 -3.01 13.73 -9.05
C GLY A 140 -3.37 12.47 -9.83
N MET A 141 -4.65 12.29 -10.20
CA MET A 141 -5.09 11.13 -10.96
C MET A 141 -4.70 11.21 -12.45
N ALA A 142 -4.49 12.41 -13.00
CA ALA A 142 -3.90 12.58 -14.33
C ALA A 142 -2.50 11.96 -14.40
N LEU A 143 -1.68 12.11 -13.35
CA LEU A 143 -0.36 11.47 -13.27
C LEU A 143 -0.48 9.94 -13.34
N ILE A 144 -1.43 9.32 -12.65
CA ILE A 144 -1.64 7.87 -12.71
C ILE A 144 -2.05 7.43 -14.10
N ARG A 145 -2.95 8.17 -14.76
CA ARG A 145 -3.39 7.91 -16.13
C ARG A 145 -2.21 7.86 -17.10
N ASP A 146 -1.33 8.86 -17.01
CA ASP A 146 -0.16 8.96 -17.88
C ASP A 146 0.83 7.82 -17.64
N ILE A 147 1.15 7.52 -16.38
CA ILE A 147 2.10 6.44 -16.03
C ILE A 147 1.57 5.09 -16.53
N VAL A 148 0.30 4.78 -16.25
CA VAL A 148 -0.29 3.50 -16.67
C VAL A 148 -0.35 3.39 -18.21
N ALA A 149 -0.71 4.48 -18.91
CA ALA A 149 -0.72 4.51 -20.37
C ALA A 149 0.69 4.27 -20.95
N ILE A 150 1.71 4.91 -20.39
CA ILE A 150 3.10 4.70 -20.81
C ILE A 150 3.52 3.25 -20.58
N TYR A 151 3.31 2.70 -19.39
CA TYR A 151 3.76 1.36 -19.05
C TYR A 151 3.09 0.27 -19.90
N ARG A 152 1.82 0.46 -20.27
CA ARG A 152 1.10 -0.45 -21.19
C ARG A 152 1.74 -0.55 -22.58
N ASN A 153 2.40 0.51 -23.05
CA ASN A 153 3.09 0.50 -24.35
C ASN A 153 4.39 -0.33 -24.31
N TYR A 154 4.89 -0.65 -23.12
CA TYR A 154 6.18 -1.33 -22.93
C TYR A 154 6.02 -2.56 -22.03
N PRO A 155 5.50 -3.70 -22.54
CA PRO A 155 5.21 -4.90 -21.71
C PRO A 155 6.47 -5.53 -21.08
N GLY A 156 7.66 -5.10 -21.51
CA GLY A 156 8.93 -5.45 -20.85
C GLY A 156 9.17 -4.75 -19.51
N LEU A 157 8.50 -3.64 -19.24
CA LEU A 157 8.54 -2.98 -17.93
C LEU A 157 7.72 -3.80 -16.92
N LYS A 158 8.38 -4.20 -15.81
CA LYS A 158 7.76 -5.04 -14.77
C LYS A 158 7.39 -4.25 -13.52
N THR A 159 7.64 -2.95 -13.52
CA THR A 159 7.36 -2.06 -12.39
C THR A 159 5.86 -1.89 -12.19
N GLU A 160 5.37 -2.22 -11.01
CA GLU A 160 3.98 -2.00 -10.63
C GLU A 160 3.75 -0.54 -10.20
N VAL A 161 2.66 0.06 -10.70
CA VAL A 161 2.23 1.40 -10.27
C VAL A 161 1.51 1.27 -8.93
N LEU A 162 2.13 1.80 -7.89
CA LEU A 162 1.65 1.82 -6.52
C LEU A 162 1.19 3.24 -6.17
N VAL A 163 -0.11 3.49 -6.29
CA VAL A 163 -0.70 4.81 -6.01
C VAL A 163 -0.56 5.13 -4.53
N ALA A 164 0.14 6.21 -4.23
CA ALA A 164 0.46 6.64 -2.87
C ALA A 164 -0.14 8.03 -2.55
N SER A 165 -0.11 8.39 -1.27
CA SER A 165 -0.72 9.64 -0.79
C SER A 165 -2.23 9.69 -1.07
N ILE A 166 -2.90 8.56 -0.99
CA ILE A 166 -4.36 8.43 -1.13
C ILE A 166 -5.03 9.16 0.04
N ARG A 167 -6.09 9.94 -0.22
CA ARG A 167 -6.80 10.75 0.76
C ARG A 167 -8.23 10.28 1.04
N HIS A 168 -8.87 9.61 0.07
CA HIS A 168 -10.27 9.20 0.14
C HIS A 168 -10.58 8.03 -0.79
N PRO A 169 -11.72 7.32 -0.60
CA PRO A 169 -12.09 6.15 -1.41
C PRO A 169 -12.13 6.39 -2.92
N MET A 170 -12.48 7.60 -3.37
CA MET A 170 -12.54 7.88 -4.80
C MET A 170 -11.18 7.84 -5.49
N HIS A 171 -10.07 8.18 -4.82
CA HIS A 171 -8.72 7.94 -5.36
C HIS A 171 -8.48 6.45 -5.66
N VAL A 172 -8.99 5.56 -4.79
CA VAL A 172 -8.86 4.11 -4.99
C VAL A 172 -9.68 3.65 -6.19
N VAL A 173 -10.92 4.11 -6.29
CA VAL A 173 -11.82 3.79 -7.41
C VAL A 173 -11.25 4.26 -8.74
N GLU A 174 -10.77 5.50 -8.82
CA GLU A 174 -10.18 6.04 -10.03
C GLU A 174 -8.86 5.33 -10.39
N ALA A 175 -8.01 5.04 -9.41
CA ALA A 175 -6.79 4.25 -9.62
C ALA A 175 -7.11 2.87 -10.20
N ALA A 176 -8.14 2.20 -9.68
CA ALA A 176 -8.60 0.90 -10.18
C ALA A 176 -9.11 0.99 -11.62
N LYS A 177 -9.93 2.00 -11.96
CA LYS A 177 -10.44 2.25 -13.32
C LYS A 177 -9.30 2.49 -14.31
N LEU A 178 -8.28 3.21 -13.91
CA LEU A 178 -7.10 3.48 -14.74
C LEU A 178 -6.22 2.25 -14.93
N GLY A 179 -6.35 1.23 -14.06
CA GLY A 179 -5.57 -0.01 -14.11
C GLY A 179 -4.24 0.09 -13.37
N ALA A 180 -4.17 0.91 -12.32
CA ALA A 180 -3.05 0.87 -11.40
C ALA A 180 -2.96 -0.49 -10.70
N HIS A 181 -1.74 -0.94 -10.39
CA HIS A 181 -1.49 -2.28 -9.88
C HIS A 181 -1.77 -2.38 -8.38
N VAL A 182 -1.41 -1.34 -7.63
CA VAL A 182 -1.48 -1.27 -6.17
C VAL A 182 -2.00 0.11 -5.76
N GLY A 183 -2.80 0.16 -4.70
CA GLY A 183 -3.09 1.39 -3.95
C GLY A 183 -2.63 1.22 -2.51
N THR A 184 -1.85 2.18 -1.97
CA THR A 184 -1.54 2.17 -0.55
C THR A 184 -2.42 3.18 0.18
N LEU A 185 -3.22 2.67 1.10
CA LEU A 185 -4.32 3.37 1.73
C LEU A 185 -4.02 3.62 3.21
N PRO A 186 -4.25 4.84 3.72
CA PRO A 186 -4.38 5.03 5.16
C PRO A 186 -5.49 4.11 5.72
N PRO A 187 -5.35 3.56 6.93
CA PRO A 187 -6.34 2.66 7.54
C PRO A 187 -7.78 3.20 7.53
N ASN A 188 -7.93 4.50 7.80
CA ASN A 188 -9.24 5.15 7.78
C ASN A 188 -9.88 5.15 6.39
N VAL A 189 -9.10 5.28 5.31
CA VAL A 189 -9.63 5.24 3.94
C VAL A 189 -10.12 3.83 3.61
N LEU A 190 -9.39 2.78 3.99
CA LEU A 190 -9.85 1.41 3.79
C LEU A 190 -11.15 1.16 4.56
N ARG A 191 -11.25 1.62 5.82
CA ARG A 191 -12.49 1.51 6.60
C ARG A 191 -13.67 2.28 5.96
N GLN A 192 -13.43 3.46 5.39
CA GLN A 192 -14.46 4.22 4.67
C GLN A 192 -15.01 3.47 3.45
N MET A 193 -14.21 2.63 2.79
CA MET A 193 -14.68 1.85 1.62
C MET A 193 -15.75 0.81 1.97
N PHE A 194 -15.85 0.38 3.23
CA PHE A 194 -16.94 -0.50 3.69
C PHE A 194 -18.25 0.25 3.94
N GLN A 195 -18.21 1.56 4.16
CA GLN A 195 -19.35 2.34 4.63
C GLN A 195 -20.23 2.77 3.46
N HIS A 196 -21.51 2.37 3.52
CA HIS A 196 -22.51 2.85 2.57
C HIS A 196 -23.91 2.88 3.22
N PRO A 197 -24.61 4.02 3.23
CA PRO A 197 -25.91 4.14 3.92
C PRO A 197 -26.98 3.14 3.42
N LEU A 198 -26.93 2.77 2.13
CA LEU A 198 -27.85 1.77 1.57
C LEU A 198 -27.53 0.35 2.02
N THR A 199 -26.27 0.04 2.30
CA THR A 199 -25.89 -1.26 2.89
C THR A 199 -26.46 -1.38 4.29
N ASP A 200 -26.31 -0.36 5.13
CA ASP A 200 -26.84 -0.34 6.50
C ASP A 200 -28.36 -0.47 6.49
N LYS A 201 -29.04 0.34 5.66
CA LYS A 201 -30.50 0.30 5.50
C LYS A 201 -30.97 -1.07 4.98
N GLY A 202 -30.28 -1.63 3.99
CA GLY A 202 -30.60 -2.94 3.41
C GLY A 202 -30.44 -4.06 4.44
N LEU A 203 -29.35 -4.07 5.19
CA LEU A 203 -29.10 -5.03 6.25
C LEU A 203 -30.19 -4.96 7.34
N ALA A 204 -30.52 -3.75 7.79
CA ALA A 204 -31.57 -3.57 8.78
C ALA A 204 -32.94 -4.11 8.30
N ALA A 205 -33.29 -3.88 7.02
CA ALA A 205 -34.52 -4.41 6.44
C ALA A 205 -34.51 -5.95 6.37
N PHE A 206 -33.39 -6.54 5.91
CA PHE A 206 -33.26 -8.01 5.85
C PHE A 206 -33.36 -8.66 7.23
N LEU A 207 -32.72 -8.08 8.25
CA LEU A 207 -32.81 -8.59 9.62
C LEU A 207 -34.24 -8.49 10.18
N ALA A 208 -34.95 -7.41 9.90
CA ALA A 208 -36.34 -7.23 10.32
C ALA A 208 -37.29 -8.26 9.64
N ASP A 209 -37.08 -8.55 8.36
CA ASP A 209 -37.85 -9.54 7.63
C ASP A 209 -37.50 -10.96 8.08
N TRP A 210 -36.23 -11.27 8.30
CA TRP A 210 -35.77 -12.54 8.84
C TRP A 210 -36.39 -12.83 10.21
N ALA A 211 -36.41 -11.85 11.10
CA ALA A 211 -37.00 -12.00 12.44
C ALA A 211 -38.49 -12.41 12.41
N LYS A 212 -39.25 -11.94 11.39
CA LYS A 212 -40.68 -12.31 11.22
C LYS A 212 -40.87 -13.81 10.90
N THR A 213 -39.87 -14.47 10.34
CA THR A 213 -39.96 -15.88 9.96
C THR A 213 -39.86 -16.84 11.16
N GLY A 214 -39.33 -16.38 12.29
CA GLY A 214 -39.07 -17.22 13.48
C GLY A 214 -38.01 -18.31 13.24
N GLN A 215 -37.29 -18.31 12.13
CA GLN A 215 -36.32 -19.33 11.75
C GLN A 215 -34.92 -19.02 12.28
N SER A 216 -34.12 -20.10 12.41
CA SER A 216 -32.68 -20.02 12.72
C SER A 216 -31.89 -20.88 11.74
N ILE A 217 -30.79 -20.33 11.17
CA ILE A 217 -29.90 -21.10 10.28
C ILE A 217 -29.10 -22.15 11.05
N LEU A 218 -28.77 -21.88 12.31
CA LEU A 218 -28.00 -22.81 13.16
C LEU A 218 -28.87 -23.86 13.87
N GLY A 219 -30.18 -23.87 13.63
CA GLY A 219 -31.13 -24.68 14.38
C GLY A 219 -31.50 -24.07 15.75
N GLU A 220 -32.44 -24.67 16.46
CA GLU A 220 -32.77 -24.26 17.82
C GLU A 220 -31.58 -24.53 18.73
N THR A 221 -30.95 -23.47 19.24
CA THR A 221 -30.24 -23.62 20.50
C THR A 221 -31.27 -23.87 21.56
N LYS A 222 -31.41 -25.13 22.04
CA LYS A 222 -32.16 -25.39 23.30
C LYS A 222 -31.53 -24.45 24.35
N ALA A 223 -32.25 -23.40 24.70
CA ALA A 223 -31.97 -22.66 25.92
C ALA A 223 -31.94 -23.69 27.04
N ALA A 224 -30.78 -23.85 27.69
CA ALA A 224 -30.70 -24.65 28.90
C ALA A 224 -31.70 -24.05 29.88
N ALA A 225 -32.77 -24.81 30.14
CA ALA A 225 -33.61 -24.59 31.29
C ALA A 225 -32.78 -24.99 32.50
N GLU A 226 -32.36 -24.03 33.31
CA GLU A 226 -32.16 -24.13 34.77
C GLU A 226 -32.34 -22.76 35.41
#